data_21826c641ea1141d73f575573d9120cb
#
_entry.id   21826c641ea1141d73f575573d9120cb
#
_cell.length_a   1.000
_cell.length_b   1.000
_cell.length_c   1.000
_cell.angle_alpha   90.00
_cell.angle_beta   90.00
_cell.angle_gamma   90.00
#
_symmetry.space_group_name_H-M   'P 1'
#
loop_
_entity.id
_entity.type
_entity.pdbx_description
1 polymer ?
#
loop_
_entity_poly.entity_id
_entity_poly.type
_entity_poly.pdbx_seq_one_letter_code
_entity_poly.pdbx_strand_id
1 'polypeptide(L)'
;MENALKRLNALPATEAEAELLACCGASRWVQGLVARRPFGSVAELFAAADEIWRSLGREDWLEAFARHPQIGETAVEKQIKSETGQHISSRWSAEEQSGAQRNSADIVARLAEGNRAYRQRFGYIFIVCATGKTAEEMLAILERRLQNDASAELTIAAEEQRRITRLRLEKLLGAETR
;
A
#
# COMPACT_ATOMS: atom_id res chain seq x y z
N MET A 1 -1.88 -16.74 -13.48
CA MET A 1 -0.57 -16.08 -13.28
C MET A 1 0.42 -16.34 -14.40
N GLU A 2 0.70 -17.60 -14.81
CA GLU A 2 1.70 -17.91 -15.86
C GLU A 2 1.41 -17.22 -17.21
N ASN A 3 0.14 -17.17 -17.67
CA ASN A 3 -0.21 -16.49 -18.92
C ASN A 3 0.01 -14.96 -18.82
N ALA A 4 -0.25 -14.37 -17.67
CA ALA A 4 0.01 -12.95 -17.44
C ALA A 4 1.50 -12.65 -17.37
N LEU A 5 2.31 -13.56 -16.82
CA LEU A 5 3.77 -13.46 -16.85
C LEU A 5 4.31 -13.51 -18.28
N LYS A 6 3.83 -14.45 -19.11
CA LYS A 6 4.20 -14.52 -20.53
C LYS A 6 3.85 -13.23 -21.27
N ARG A 7 2.66 -12.65 -20.98
CA ARG A 7 2.26 -11.35 -21.53
C ARG A 7 3.24 -10.25 -21.08
N LEU A 8 3.53 -10.12 -19.78
CA LEU A 8 4.47 -9.13 -19.26
C LEU A 8 5.87 -9.25 -19.89
N ASN A 9 6.35 -10.48 -20.10
CA ASN A 9 7.63 -10.73 -20.75
C ASN A 9 7.65 -10.29 -22.23
N ALA A 10 6.52 -10.40 -22.92
CA ALA A 10 6.38 -10.06 -24.34
C ALA A 10 6.09 -8.58 -24.60
N LEU A 11 5.69 -7.81 -23.59
CA LEU A 11 5.39 -6.37 -23.76
C LEU A 11 6.63 -5.60 -24.23
N PRO A 12 6.46 -4.57 -25.08
CA PRO A 12 7.48 -3.55 -25.29
C PRO A 12 7.96 -2.96 -23.96
N ALA A 13 9.22 -2.52 -23.90
CA ALA A 13 9.81 -2.02 -22.66
C ALA A 13 8.97 -0.90 -22.01
N THR A 14 8.52 0.05 -22.81
CA THR A 14 7.71 1.19 -22.35
C THR A 14 6.34 0.79 -21.75
N GLU A 15 5.71 -0.22 -22.33
CA GLU A 15 4.44 -0.74 -21.82
C GLU A 15 4.63 -1.52 -20.52
N ALA A 16 5.68 -2.33 -20.45
CA ALA A 16 6.03 -3.04 -19.22
C ALA A 16 6.42 -2.07 -18.10
N GLU A 17 7.15 -1.00 -18.41
CA GLU A 17 7.45 0.08 -17.45
C GLU A 17 6.15 0.70 -16.88
N ALA A 18 5.19 1.02 -17.73
CA ALA A 18 3.92 1.59 -17.30
C ALA A 18 3.14 0.66 -16.35
N GLU A 19 3.07 -0.64 -16.67
CA GLU A 19 2.40 -1.63 -15.81
C GLU A 19 3.11 -1.82 -14.47
N LEU A 20 4.45 -1.92 -14.48
CA LEU A 20 5.25 -2.08 -13.27
C LEU A 20 5.24 -0.82 -12.41
N LEU A 21 5.19 0.38 -13.03
CA LEU A 21 5.09 1.66 -12.33
C LEU A 21 3.78 1.78 -11.54
N ALA A 22 2.72 1.16 -11.99
CA ALA A 22 1.46 1.05 -11.24
C ALA A 22 1.59 0.17 -9.98
N CYS A 23 2.54 -0.77 -9.96
CA CYS A 23 2.81 -1.61 -8.81
C CYS A 23 3.70 -0.92 -7.78
N CYS A 24 4.78 -0.27 -8.24
CA CYS A 24 5.73 0.45 -7.39
C CYS A 24 6.21 1.72 -8.08
N GLY A 25 6.11 2.84 -7.38
CA GLY A 25 6.43 4.15 -7.91
C GLY A 25 7.92 4.49 -8.02
N ALA A 26 8.85 3.59 -7.63
CA ALA A 26 10.29 3.83 -7.72
C ALA A 26 10.81 3.52 -9.13
N SER A 27 11.30 4.52 -9.84
CA SER A 27 11.77 4.41 -11.23
C SER A 27 12.89 3.39 -11.37
N ARG A 28 13.85 3.36 -10.44
CA ARG A 28 14.97 2.40 -10.48
C ARG A 28 14.52 0.96 -10.26
N TRP A 29 13.47 0.73 -9.46
CA TRP A 29 12.87 -0.59 -9.28
C TRP A 29 12.24 -1.07 -10.60
N VAL A 30 11.48 -0.22 -11.27
CA VAL A 30 10.84 -0.52 -12.55
C VAL A 30 11.88 -0.85 -13.62
N GLN A 31 12.89 0.00 -13.79
CA GLN A 31 13.99 -0.20 -14.74
C GLN A 31 14.74 -1.52 -14.48
N GLY A 32 15.01 -1.83 -13.21
CA GLY A 32 15.66 -3.05 -12.80
C GLY A 32 14.87 -4.30 -13.19
N LEU A 33 13.54 -4.29 -13.03
CA LEU A 33 12.69 -5.41 -13.46
C LEU A 33 12.58 -5.52 -14.98
N VAL A 34 12.40 -4.40 -15.67
CA VAL A 34 12.33 -4.43 -17.15
C VAL A 34 13.61 -4.97 -17.76
N ALA A 35 14.76 -4.60 -17.21
CA ALA A 35 16.07 -5.07 -17.68
C ALA A 35 16.32 -6.57 -17.42
N ARG A 36 15.64 -7.17 -16.44
CA ARG A 36 15.77 -8.60 -16.08
C ARG A 36 14.82 -9.53 -16.85
N ARG A 37 13.92 -8.98 -17.66
CA ARG A 37 13.02 -9.80 -18.50
C ARG A 37 13.83 -10.53 -19.59
N PRO A 38 13.39 -11.74 -20.02
CA PRO A 38 12.18 -12.45 -19.57
C PRO A 38 12.40 -13.24 -18.28
N PHE A 39 11.36 -13.33 -17.44
CA PHE A 39 11.34 -14.18 -16.24
C PHE A 39 10.83 -15.58 -16.59
N GLY A 40 11.50 -16.61 -16.12
CA GLY A 40 11.14 -18.00 -16.36
C GLY A 40 9.95 -18.49 -15.51
N SER A 41 9.68 -17.81 -14.39
CA SER A 41 8.57 -18.14 -13.49
C SER A 41 8.07 -16.93 -12.71
N VAL A 42 6.85 -17.04 -12.17
CA VAL A 42 6.29 -16.04 -11.24
C VAL A 42 7.15 -15.89 -10.00
N ALA A 43 7.72 -17.00 -9.49
CA ALA A 43 8.62 -16.97 -8.35
C ALA A 43 9.89 -16.17 -8.62
N GLU A 44 10.46 -16.28 -9.81
CA GLU A 44 11.63 -15.52 -10.24
C GLU A 44 11.33 -14.01 -10.31
N LEU A 45 10.18 -13.63 -10.89
CA LEU A 45 9.75 -12.22 -10.91
C LEU A 45 9.65 -11.66 -9.50
N PHE A 46 9.02 -12.38 -8.57
CA PHE A 46 8.89 -11.92 -7.19
C PHE A 46 10.24 -11.84 -6.46
N ALA A 47 11.11 -12.81 -6.68
CA ALA A 47 12.45 -12.78 -6.10
C ALA A 47 13.26 -11.59 -6.62
N ALA A 48 13.22 -11.32 -7.93
CA ALA A 48 13.85 -10.16 -8.54
C ALA A 48 13.29 -8.84 -8.02
N ALA A 49 11.96 -8.74 -7.86
CA ALA A 49 11.29 -7.57 -7.31
C ALA A 49 11.74 -7.26 -5.87
N ASP A 50 11.82 -8.29 -5.04
CA ASP A 50 12.28 -8.18 -3.64
C ASP A 50 13.78 -7.85 -3.56
N GLU A 51 14.61 -8.47 -4.38
CA GLU A 51 16.05 -8.22 -4.43
C GLU A 51 16.36 -6.78 -4.84
N ILE A 52 15.74 -6.31 -5.93
CA ILE A 52 15.91 -4.94 -6.40
C ILE A 52 15.46 -3.97 -5.31
N TRP A 53 14.27 -4.17 -4.72
CA TRP A 53 13.76 -3.29 -3.65
C TRP A 53 14.72 -3.16 -2.47
N ARG A 54 15.32 -4.28 -2.02
CA ARG A 54 16.29 -4.26 -0.92
C ARG A 54 17.61 -3.59 -1.28
N SER A 55 17.97 -3.53 -2.56
CA SER A 55 19.17 -2.85 -3.03
C SER A 55 19.00 -1.33 -3.21
N LEU A 56 17.75 -0.85 -3.14
CA LEU A 56 17.45 0.58 -3.27
C LEU A 56 17.78 1.35 -1.99
N GLY A 57 17.97 2.66 -2.16
CA GLY A 57 18.24 3.58 -1.08
C GLY A 57 17.04 4.43 -0.69
N ARG A 58 17.29 5.33 0.28
CA ARG A 58 16.29 6.26 0.82
C ARG A 58 15.54 7.05 -0.28
N GLU A 59 16.25 7.56 -1.26
CA GLU A 59 15.65 8.41 -2.31
C GLU A 59 14.65 7.64 -3.15
N ASP A 60 14.99 6.43 -3.54
CA ASP A 60 14.10 5.55 -4.31
C ASP A 60 12.84 5.16 -3.50
N TRP A 61 13.00 4.90 -2.21
CA TRP A 61 11.87 4.61 -1.33
C TRP A 61 10.93 5.80 -1.20
N LEU A 62 11.49 7.00 -1.01
CA LEU A 62 10.70 8.24 -0.95
C LEU A 62 9.98 8.54 -2.26
N GLU A 63 10.59 8.25 -3.41
CA GLU A 63 9.93 8.33 -4.72
C GLU A 63 8.70 7.42 -4.78
N ALA A 64 8.84 6.16 -4.33
CA ALA A 64 7.71 5.24 -4.25
C ALA A 64 6.61 5.74 -3.32
N PHE A 65 6.96 6.25 -2.13
CA PHE A 65 6.00 6.76 -1.14
C PHE A 65 5.21 7.95 -1.68
N ALA A 66 5.86 8.85 -2.41
CA ALA A 66 5.22 10.04 -2.96
C ALA A 66 4.09 9.74 -3.98
N ARG A 67 4.07 8.53 -4.53
CA ARG A 67 3.02 8.09 -5.47
C ARG A 67 1.78 7.48 -4.82
N HIS A 68 1.77 7.34 -3.48
CA HIS A 68 0.58 6.89 -2.78
C HIS A 68 -0.36 8.05 -2.48
N PRO A 69 -1.70 7.82 -2.55
CA PRO A 69 -2.65 8.77 -2.01
C PRO A 69 -2.47 8.87 -0.49
N GLN A 70 -2.68 10.06 0.06
CA GLN A 70 -2.68 10.23 1.52
C GLN A 70 -3.87 9.48 2.12
N ILE A 71 -3.61 8.70 3.17
CA ILE A 71 -4.66 8.05 3.93
C ILE A 71 -5.42 9.15 4.69
N GLY A 72 -6.72 9.28 4.47
CA GLY A 72 -7.58 10.29 5.09
C GLY A 72 -8.30 11.21 4.10
N GLU A 73 -7.85 11.30 2.84
CA GLU A 73 -8.54 12.17 1.87
C GLU A 73 -9.51 11.47 0.92
N THR A 74 -9.40 10.17 0.64
CA THR A 74 -10.38 9.48 -0.23
C THR A 74 -10.44 7.95 -0.12
N ALA A 75 -9.35 7.24 0.21
CA ALA A 75 -9.32 5.77 0.13
C ALA A 75 -9.84 5.11 1.40
N VAL A 76 -9.47 5.62 2.58
CA VAL A 76 -9.95 5.12 3.88
C VAL A 76 -11.42 5.45 4.08
N GLU A 77 -11.87 6.65 3.67
CA GLU A 77 -13.29 7.00 3.69
C GLU A 77 -14.15 6.08 2.81
N LYS A 78 -13.64 5.67 1.63
CA LYS A 78 -14.34 4.71 0.77
C LYS A 78 -14.34 3.30 1.37
N GLN A 79 -13.25 2.87 1.98
CA GLN A 79 -13.14 1.54 2.58
C GLN A 79 -13.98 1.44 3.85
N ILE A 80 -13.94 2.44 4.75
CA ILE A 80 -14.79 2.53 5.94
C ILE A 80 -16.27 2.59 5.54
N LYS A 81 -16.63 3.38 4.53
CA LYS A 81 -18.01 3.43 4.01
C LYS A 81 -18.46 2.10 3.39
N SER A 82 -17.57 1.33 2.76
CA SER A 82 -17.91 0.02 2.20
C SER A 82 -18.05 -1.06 3.27
N GLU A 83 -17.19 -1.07 4.27
CA GLU A 83 -17.20 -2.05 5.37
C GLU A 83 -18.34 -1.78 6.37
N THR A 84 -18.57 -0.51 6.75
CA THR A 84 -19.73 -0.13 7.57
C THR A 84 -21.05 -0.26 6.83
N GLY A 85 -21.10 -0.04 5.51
CA GLY A 85 -22.32 -0.18 4.71
C GLY A 85 -22.75 -1.62 4.44
N GLN A 86 -21.85 -2.61 4.46
CA GLN A 86 -22.18 -4.01 4.19
C GLN A 86 -22.51 -4.84 5.44
N HIS A 87 -22.08 -4.42 6.64
CA HIS A 87 -22.36 -5.15 7.89
C HIS A 87 -23.48 -4.58 8.76
N ILE A 88 -24.01 -3.41 8.45
CA ILE A 88 -25.09 -2.76 9.22
C ILE A 88 -26.44 -3.00 8.52
N SER A 89 -26.75 -4.21 8.10
CA SER A 89 -28.10 -4.49 7.66
C SER A 89 -28.90 -5.20 8.77
N SER A 90 -29.89 -4.51 9.28
CA SER A 90 -31.19 -5.03 9.76
C SER A 90 -31.37 -5.46 11.22
N ARG A 91 -30.42 -5.27 12.16
CA ARG A 91 -30.65 -5.69 13.57
C ARG A 91 -30.25 -4.71 14.69
N TRP A 92 -29.72 -3.53 14.37
CA TRP A 92 -29.26 -2.59 15.39
C TRP A 92 -30.23 -1.42 15.55
N SER A 93 -30.43 -0.95 16.79
CA SER A 93 -31.25 0.22 17.08
C SER A 93 -30.63 1.49 16.50
N ALA A 94 -31.43 2.56 16.29
CA ALA A 94 -30.96 3.83 15.76
C ALA A 94 -29.85 4.45 16.64
N GLU A 95 -29.84 4.17 17.95
CA GLU A 95 -28.81 4.64 18.88
C GLU A 95 -27.48 3.92 18.70
N GLU A 96 -27.49 2.59 18.47
CA GLU A 96 -26.28 1.82 18.18
C GLU A 96 -25.67 2.20 16.84
N GLN A 97 -26.51 2.42 15.81
CA GLN A 97 -26.07 2.94 14.51
C GLN A 97 -25.44 4.32 14.60
N SER A 98 -26.02 5.24 15.41
CA SER A 98 -25.47 6.59 15.61
C SER A 98 -24.17 6.58 16.41
N GLY A 99 -24.00 5.62 17.32
CA GLY A 99 -22.78 5.38 18.09
C GLY A 99 -21.64 4.85 17.19
N ALA A 100 -21.93 3.84 16.36
CA ALA A 100 -20.98 3.27 15.43
C ALA A 100 -20.52 4.29 14.36
N GLN A 101 -21.41 5.11 13.84
CA GLN A 101 -21.09 6.19 12.89
C GLN A 101 -20.22 7.28 13.52
N ARG A 102 -20.50 7.67 14.77
CA ARG A 102 -19.67 8.65 15.51
C ARG A 102 -18.27 8.12 15.77
N ASN A 103 -18.13 6.87 16.20
CA ASN A 103 -16.82 6.22 16.40
C ASN A 103 -16.03 6.14 15.10
N SER A 104 -16.68 5.81 13.99
CA SER A 104 -16.07 5.78 12.67
C SER A 104 -15.56 7.17 12.23
N ALA A 105 -16.35 8.23 12.45
CA ALA A 105 -15.96 9.59 12.13
C ALA A 105 -14.77 10.08 12.99
N ASP A 106 -14.74 9.73 14.27
CA ASP A 106 -13.64 10.05 15.18
C ASP A 106 -12.34 9.35 14.74
N ILE A 107 -12.40 8.09 14.40
CA ILE A 107 -11.24 7.31 13.92
C ILE A 107 -10.68 7.93 12.62
N VAL A 108 -11.54 8.32 11.69
CA VAL A 108 -11.13 8.99 10.45
C VAL A 108 -10.43 10.31 10.75
N ALA A 109 -10.99 11.12 11.65
CA ALA A 109 -10.39 12.39 12.05
C ALA A 109 -9.00 12.19 12.70
N ARG A 110 -8.88 11.22 13.62
CA ARG A 110 -7.61 10.85 14.25
C ARG A 110 -6.59 10.31 13.29
N LEU A 111 -6.99 9.48 12.31
CA LEU A 111 -6.11 9.03 11.22
C LEU A 111 -5.60 10.22 10.40
N ALA A 112 -6.46 11.17 10.04
CA ALA A 112 -6.06 12.35 9.28
C ALA A 112 -5.09 13.24 10.07
N GLU A 113 -5.34 13.46 11.37
CA GLU A 113 -4.46 14.20 12.26
C GLU A 113 -3.11 13.48 12.43
N GLY A 114 -3.13 12.19 12.72
CA GLY A 114 -1.93 11.37 12.86
C GLY A 114 -1.08 11.34 11.58
N ASN A 115 -1.70 11.30 10.39
CA ASN A 115 -0.98 11.40 9.12
C ASN A 115 -0.29 12.75 8.94
N ARG A 116 -0.93 13.86 9.35
CA ARG A 116 -0.29 15.18 9.35
C ARG A 116 0.93 15.21 10.28
N ALA A 117 0.77 14.74 11.51
CA ALA A 117 1.84 14.65 12.50
C ALA A 117 2.99 13.74 11.99
N TYR A 118 2.66 12.60 11.38
CA TYR A 118 3.63 11.68 10.81
C TYR A 118 4.45 12.35 9.69
N ARG A 119 3.80 13.05 8.77
CA ARG A 119 4.46 13.77 7.69
C ARG A 119 5.36 14.91 8.21
N GLN A 120 4.92 15.63 9.25
CA GLN A 120 5.76 16.66 9.90
C GLN A 120 7.00 16.05 10.55
N ARG A 121 6.85 14.89 11.21
CA ARG A 121 7.94 14.23 11.93
C ARG A 121 8.96 13.56 11.02
N PHE A 122 8.51 12.83 9.99
CA PHE A 122 9.36 11.96 9.16
C PHE A 122 9.63 12.50 7.75
N GLY A 123 8.87 13.50 7.29
CA GLY A 123 9.02 14.12 5.97
C GLY A 123 8.36 13.37 4.81
N TYR A 124 7.64 12.27 5.08
CA TYR A 124 6.90 11.48 4.10
C TYR A 124 5.57 10.99 4.68
N ILE A 125 4.67 10.51 3.82
CA ILE A 125 3.35 10.04 4.24
C ILE A 125 3.44 8.70 4.98
N PHE A 126 2.47 8.42 5.84
CA PHE A 126 2.35 7.13 6.51
C PHE A 126 2.06 6.02 5.49
N ILE A 127 2.99 5.07 5.36
CA ILE A 127 2.86 3.90 4.49
C ILE A 127 2.52 2.68 5.35
N VAL A 128 1.39 2.06 5.06
CA VAL A 128 0.93 0.82 5.68
C VAL A 128 0.22 -0.05 4.67
N CYS A 129 0.50 -1.35 4.68
CA CYS A 129 -0.26 -2.32 3.92
C CYS A 129 -1.63 -2.53 4.60
N ALA A 130 -2.66 -1.88 4.07
CA ALA A 130 -3.99 -1.82 4.67
C ALA A 130 -4.82 -3.10 4.47
N THR A 131 -4.43 -3.98 3.55
CA THR A 131 -5.16 -5.22 3.26
C THR A 131 -5.34 -6.07 4.52
N GLY A 132 -6.59 -6.39 4.85
CA GLY A 132 -6.96 -7.18 6.02
C GLY A 132 -6.90 -6.44 7.36
N LYS A 133 -6.78 -5.10 7.36
CA LYS A 133 -6.77 -4.28 8.58
C LYS A 133 -7.98 -3.38 8.68
N THR A 134 -8.51 -3.24 9.88
CA THR A 134 -9.55 -2.25 10.19
C THR A 134 -8.96 -0.83 10.34
N ALA A 135 -9.82 0.17 10.37
CA ALA A 135 -9.40 1.55 10.59
C ALA A 135 -8.79 1.76 11.99
N GLU A 136 -9.33 1.08 13.00
CA GLU A 136 -8.82 1.08 14.38
C GLU A 136 -7.41 0.48 14.45
N GLU A 137 -7.20 -0.64 13.77
CA GLU A 137 -5.88 -1.28 13.70
C GLU A 137 -4.86 -0.37 12.99
N MET A 138 -5.26 0.29 11.90
CA MET A 138 -4.41 1.25 11.20
C MET A 138 -4.06 2.45 12.07
N LEU A 139 -5.03 2.98 12.84
CA LEU A 139 -4.81 4.07 13.78
C LEU A 139 -3.83 3.66 14.89
N ALA A 140 -4.02 2.49 15.50
CA ALA A 140 -3.12 1.97 16.52
C ALA A 140 -1.69 1.77 15.99
N ILE A 141 -1.55 1.32 14.75
CA ILE A 141 -0.23 1.20 14.08
C ILE A 141 0.40 2.58 13.89
N LEU A 142 -0.35 3.55 13.40
CA LEU A 142 0.10 4.93 13.17
C LEU A 142 0.58 5.58 14.48
N GLU A 143 -0.21 5.51 15.54
CA GLU A 143 0.11 6.09 16.85
C GLU A 143 1.38 5.47 17.44
N ARG A 144 1.55 4.15 17.33
CA ARG A 144 2.77 3.47 17.77
C ARG A 144 3.99 3.90 16.93
N ARG A 145 3.85 3.96 15.61
CA ARG A 145 4.95 4.29 14.69
C ARG A 145 5.37 5.76 14.77
N LEU A 146 4.49 6.63 15.21
CA LEU A 146 4.84 8.02 15.55
C LEU A 146 5.89 8.13 16.66
N GLN A 147 6.12 7.08 17.47
CA GLN A 147 7.11 7.08 18.53
C GLN A 147 8.50 6.56 18.10
N ASN A 148 8.60 6.04 16.88
CA ASN A 148 9.85 5.48 16.38
C ASN A 148 10.89 6.58 16.11
N ASP A 149 12.18 6.19 16.11
CA ASP A 149 13.22 7.03 15.51
C ASP A 149 13.11 7.04 13.97
N ALA A 150 13.66 8.08 13.33
CA ALA A 150 13.46 8.29 11.90
C ALA A 150 14.11 7.20 11.02
N SER A 151 15.18 6.56 11.47
CA SER A 151 15.88 5.53 10.68
C SER A 151 15.14 4.19 10.74
N ALA A 152 14.70 3.79 11.93
CA ALA A 152 13.87 2.61 12.11
C ALA A 152 12.55 2.77 11.36
N GLU A 153 11.91 3.94 11.45
CA GLU A 153 10.64 4.20 10.81
C GLU A 153 10.72 4.13 9.28
N LEU A 154 11.77 4.68 8.68
CA LEU A 154 12.00 4.58 7.24
C LEU A 154 12.09 3.12 6.77
N THR A 155 12.81 2.29 7.52
CA THR A 155 12.94 0.86 7.22
C THR A 155 11.60 0.14 7.32
N ILE A 156 10.78 0.45 8.33
CA ILE A 156 9.44 -0.10 8.48
C ILE A 156 8.53 0.34 7.32
N ALA A 157 8.57 1.61 6.94
CA ALA A 157 7.80 2.14 5.82
C ALA A 157 8.20 1.47 4.49
N ALA A 158 9.50 1.24 4.27
CA ALA A 158 10.00 0.54 3.10
C ALA A 158 9.52 -0.93 3.06
N GLU A 159 9.46 -1.61 4.21
CA GLU A 159 8.93 -2.97 4.27
C GLU A 159 7.41 -3.03 4.02
N GLU A 160 6.63 -2.07 4.52
CA GLU A 160 5.21 -1.95 4.20
C GLU A 160 4.99 -1.68 2.70
N GLN A 161 5.80 -0.80 2.09
CA GLN A 161 5.79 -0.59 0.65
C GLN A 161 6.08 -1.87 -0.13
N ARG A 162 7.07 -2.65 0.29
CA ARG A 162 7.41 -3.94 -0.33
C ARG A 162 6.21 -4.89 -0.33
N ARG A 163 5.47 -4.97 0.80
CA ARG A 163 4.24 -5.77 0.90
C ARG A 163 3.15 -5.28 -0.05
N ILE A 164 2.95 -3.96 -0.14
CA ILE A 164 1.99 -3.37 -1.08
C ILE A 164 2.38 -3.70 -2.53
N THR A 165 3.65 -3.54 -2.87
CA THR A 165 4.17 -3.87 -4.20
C THR A 165 3.92 -5.34 -4.55
N ARG A 166 4.16 -6.26 -3.60
CA ARG A 166 3.89 -7.68 -3.78
C ARG A 166 2.43 -7.95 -4.11
N LEU A 167 1.48 -7.39 -3.35
CA LEU A 167 0.04 -7.54 -3.60
C LEU A 167 -0.37 -6.96 -4.97
N ARG A 168 0.23 -5.84 -5.39
CA ARG A 168 -0.05 -5.24 -6.69
C ARG A 168 0.49 -6.09 -7.84
N LEU A 169 1.68 -6.67 -7.69
CA LEU A 169 2.21 -7.63 -8.66
C LEU A 169 1.34 -8.91 -8.76
N GLU A 170 0.84 -9.42 -7.63
CA GLU A 170 -0.10 -10.53 -7.62
C GLU A 170 -1.37 -10.20 -8.39
N LYS A 171 -1.95 -9.02 -8.20
CA LYS A 171 -3.10 -8.52 -8.97
C LYS A 171 -2.79 -8.38 -10.45
N LEU A 172 -1.64 -7.80 -10.80
CA LEU A 172 -1.17 -7.66 -12.18
C LEU A 172 -1.09 -9.02 -12.89
N LEU A 173 -0.68 -10.05 -12.17
CA LEU A 173 -0.59 -11.42 -12.68
C LEU A 173 -1.91 -12.19 -12.63
N GLY A 174 -3.02 -11.54 -12.23
CA GLY A 174 -4.35 -12.15 -12.20
C GLY A 174 -4.58 -13.08 -11.00
N ALA A 175 -3.87 -12.88 -9.90
CA ALA A 175 -4.26 -13.49 -8.63
C ALA A 175 -5.52 -12.80 -8.10
N GLU A 176 -6.60 -13.55 -7.90
CA GLU A 176 -7.76 -13.05 -7.17
C GLU A 176 -7.34 -12.80 -5.72
N THR A 177 -7.44 -11.55 -5.29
CA THR A 177 -7.28 -11.21 -3.86
C THR A 177 -8.55 -11.70 -3.15
N ARG A 178 -8.42 -12.76 -2.36
CA ARG A 178 -9.44 -13.19 -1.40
C ARG A 178 -9.49 -12.23 -0.23
#